data_90ee42e529e60e34c2b72855de8b1368
#
_entry.id   90ee42e529e60e34c2b72855de8b1368
#
_cell.length_a   1.000
_cell.length_b   1.000
_cell.length_c   1.000
_cell.angle_alpha   90.00
_cell.angle_beta   90.00
_cell.angle_gamma   90.00
#
_symmetry.space_group_name_H-M   'P 1'
#
loop_
_entity.id
_entity.type
_entity.pdbx_description
1 polymer ?
#
loop_
_entity_poly.entity_id
_entity_poly.type
_entity_poly.pdbx_seq_one_letter_code
_entity_poly.pdbx_strand_id
1 'polypeptide(L)'
;MAESPFFLRPELLPVIEATPEQTTWNLPAMRAGGDALLENPHEAINRLEVTARGRSFIPDGLRDNAPILVSIHGGGYVAGRAAFDDAKNDELATRFGAIVLSPEYRLAPEFPFPIPVDDCISALAEALERFGYERPIFVLGDSAGAGLAYSMVCRLYGLVSPVLQDEETMARYEQISSMIRGVVLLEPCIDPTLSTHSSSLFADGPIWTRRAAAGAWSHFFGLALATEEEGKKSAIPEALVESAFPKPREHLRAVGFPPALVVVNPVDPLRDEGIALATGLVDSGCIAELHMFAGTFHGSLSVPDSVTWDEIRSLISRFMTENY
;
A
#
# COMPACT_ATOMS: atom_id res chain seq x y z
N MET A 1 -14.56 -19.85 19.49
CA MET A 1 -14.46 -18.41 19.25
C MET A 1 -15.84 -17.80 19.53
N ALA A 2 -15.94 -16.71 20.26
CA ALA A 2 -17.20 -15.96 20.35
C ALA A 2 -17.55 -15.49 18.93
N GLU A 3 -18.79 -15.64 18.49
CA GLU A 3 -19.24 -15.14 17.20
C GLU A 3 -18.94 -13.63 17.16
N SER A 4 -18.25 -13.18 16.09
CA SER A 4 -18.03 -11.76 15.87
C SER A 4 -19.38 -11.06 15.82
N PRO A 5 -19.58 -9.95 16.52
CA PRO A 5 -20.82 -9.18 16.42
C PRO A 5 -21.00 -8.50 15.07
N PHE A 6 -19.97 -8.57 14.21
CA PHE A 6 -19.96 -7.98 12.87
C PHE A 6 -20.13 -9.04 11.80
N PHE A 7 -20.89 -8.71 10.77
CA PHE A 7 -21.02 -9.55 9.59
C PHE A 7 -19.67 -9.66 8.87
N LEU A 8 -19.21 -10.87 8.61
CA LEU A 8 -18.04 -11.19 7.79
C LEU A 8 -18.45 -12.13 6.65
N ARG A 9 -17.83 -11.97 5.49
CA ARG A 9 -18.07 -12.85 4.34
C ARG A 9 -17.59 -14.27 4.64
N PRO A 10 -18.43 -15.29 4.45
CA PRO A 10 -18.06 -16.68 4.79
C PRO A 10 -16.79 -17.17 4.07
N GLU A 11 -16.59 -16.77 2.82
CA GLU A 11 -15.42 -17.18 2.02
C GLU A 11 -14.09 -16.58 2.56
N LEU A 12 -14.16 -15.56 3.42
CA LEU A 12 -12.98 -14.93 4.01
C LEU A 12 -12.64 -15.46 5.41
N LEU A 13 -13.54 -16.20 6.06
CA LEU A 13 -13.32 -16.73 7.41
C LEU A 13 -12.07 -17.64 7.51
N PRO A 14 -11.73 -18.47 6.52
CA PRO A 14 -10.52 -19.29 6.57
C PRO A 14 -9.23 -18.46 6.76
N VAL A 15 -9.20 -17.22 6.31
CA VAL A 15 -8.05 -16.32 6.50
C VAL A 15 -7.85 -16.02 7.98
N ILE A 16 -8.95 -15.74 8.71
CA ILE A 16 -8.90 -15.47 10.15
C ILE A 16 -8.49 -16.75 10.91
N GLU A 17 -9.03 -17.90 10.51
CA GLU A 17 -8.75 -19.19 11.16
C GLU A 17 -7.28 -19.60 10.97
N ALA A 18 -6.68 -19.26 9.83
CA ALA A 18 -5.27 -19.55 9.53
C ALA A 18 -4.30 -18.56 10.18
N THR A 19 -4.78 -17.38 10.64
CA THR A 19 -3.93 -16.34 11.20
C THR A 19 -3.79 -16.52 12.72
N PRO A 20 -2.56 -16.67 13.25
CA PRO A 20 -2.35 -16.75 14.68
C PRO A 20 -2.81 -15.47 15.41
N GLU A 21 -3.44 -15.63 16.58
CA GLU A 21 -3.84 -14.51 17.40
C GLU A 21 -2.61 -13.69 17.87
N GLN A 22 -2.62 -12.40 17.59
CA GLN A 22 -1.54 -11.49 17.97
C GLN A 22 -1.82 -10.84 19.32
N THR A 23 -1.49 -11.53 20.40
CA THR A 23 -1.68 -11.01 21.77
C THR A 23 -0.56 -10.07 22.22
N THR A 24 0.61 -10.13 21.58
CA THR A 24 1.79 -9.28 21.86
C THR A 24 2.45 -8.81 20.57
N TRP A 25 3.14 -7.67 20.63
CA TRP A 25 3.99 -7.24 19.54
C TRP A 25 5.22 -8.17 19.43
N ASN A 26 5.36 -8.86 18.32
CA ASN A 26 6.46 -9.78 18.08
C ASN A 26 6.90 -9.72 16.59
N LEU A 27 7.79 -8.78 16.27
CA LEU A 27 8.28 -8.59 14.91
C LEU A 27 8.98 -9.83 14.33
N PRO A 28 9.84 -10.56 15.06
CA PRO A 28 10.42 -11.80 14.54
C PRO A 28 9.36 -12.84 14.13
N ALA A 29 8.31 -13.02 14.93
CA ALA A 29 7.22 -13.95 14.61
C ALA A 29 6.42 -13.50 13.38
N MET A 30 6.15 -12.20 13.22
CA MET A 30 5.48 -11.66 12.02
C MET A 30 6.29 -11.96 10.75
N ARG A 31 7.60 -11.74 10.78
CA ARG A 31 8.49 -12.00 9.64
C ARG A 31 8.57 -13.49 9.31
N ALA A 32 8.74 -14.34 10.33
CA ALA A 32 8.79 -15.80 10.14
C ALA A 32 7.48 -16.39 9.58
N GLY A 33 6.33 -15.86 10.00
CA GLY A 33 5.04 -16.28 9.45
C GLY A 33 4.90 -16.02 7.95
N GLY A 34 5.44 -14.90 7.47
CA GLY A 34 5.49 -14.57 6.05
C GLY A 34 6.45 -15.46 5.25
N ASP A 35 7.60 -15.81 5.83
CA ASP A 35 8.60 -16.64 5.12
C ASP A 35 8.06 -18.04 4.74
N ALA A 36 7.09 -18.56 5.48
CA ALA A 36 6.42 -19.83 5.15
C ALA A 36 5.67 -19.78 3.79
N LEU A 37 5.25 -18.60 3.34
CA LEU A 37 4.63 -18.43 2.01
C LEU A 37 5.61 -18.70 0.86
N LEU A 38 6.90 -18.66 1.10
CA LEU A 38 7.94 -18.92 0.10
C LEU A 38 8.29 -20.41 -0.04
N GLU A 39 7.76 -21.29 0.80
CA GLU A 39 8.01 -22.73 0.70
C GLU A 39 7.45 -23.33 -0.60
N ASN A 40 6.38 -22.72 -1.13
CA ASN A 40 5.79 -23.10 -2.41
C ASN A 40 5.69 -21.85 -3.31
N PRO A 41 6.79 -21.45 -3.96
CA PRO A 41 6.80 -20.24 -4.78
C PRO A 41 5.85 -20.36 -5.97
N HIS A 42 5.22 -19.26 -6.33
CA HIS A 42 4.38 -19.18 -7.52
C HIS A 42 5.19 -19.44 -8.80
N GLU A 43 4.69 -20.32 -9.66
CA GLU A 43 5.23 -20.48 -11.01
C GLU A 43 4.60 -19.43 -11.92
N ALA A 44 5.37 -18.40 -12.25
CA ALA A 44 4.88 -17.28 -13.04
C ALA A 44 4.46 -17.71 -14.45
N ILE A 45 3.27 -17.29 -14.88
CA ILE A 45 2.74 -17.47 -16.24
C ILE A 45 3.41 -16.46 -17.20
N ASN A 46 3.59 -15.24 -16.71
CA ASN A 46 4.26 -14.17 -17.43
C ASN A 46 5.78 -14.24 -17.24
N ARG A 47 6.52 -13.59 -18.13
CA ARG A 47 7.96 -13.47 -17.96
C ARG A 47 8.27 -12.69 -16.68
N LEU A 48 8.93 -13.32 -15.74
CA LEU A 48 9.36 -12.74 -14.47
C LEU A 48 10.82 -12.28 -14.56
N GLU A 49 11.07 -10.99 -14.35
CA GLU A 49 12.41 -10.43 -14.14
C GLU A 49 12.58 -10.03 -12.68
N VAL A 50 13.67 -10.46 -12.08
CA VAL A 50 14.00 -10.17 -10.67
C VAL A 50 15.29 -9.37 -10.61
N THR A 51 15.25 -8.23 -9.94
CA THR A 51 16.41 -7.38 -9.67
C THR A 51 16.59 -7.18 -8.17
N ALA A 52 17.64 -6.48 -7.78
CA ALA A 52 17.83 -6.12 -6.37
C ALA A 52 16.76 -5.14 -5.86
N ARG A 53 16.01 -4.47 -6.77
CA ARG A 53 14.99 -3.46 -6.43
C ARG A 53 13.56 -3.98 -6.52
N GLY A 54 13.34 -5.17 -7.06
CA GLY A 54 11.99 -5.71 -7.17
C GLY A 54 11.81 -6.77 -8.24
N ARG A 55 10.57 -7.04 -8.54
CA ARG A 55 10.10 -8.09 -9.44
C ARG A 55 9.20 -7.47 -10.51
N SER A 56 9.41 -7.86 -11.76
CA SER A 56 8.59 -7.37 -12.88
C SER A 56 7.95 -8.53 -13.60
N PHE A 57 6.62 -8.53 -13.70
CA PHE A 57 5.82 -9.48 -14.46
C PHE A 57 5.47 -8.86 -15.81
N ILE A 58 5.89 -9.50 -16.90
CA ILE A 58 5.86 -8.93 -18.25
C ILE A 58 5.10 -9.88 -19.16
N PRO A 59 3.83 -9.60 -19.48
CA PRO A 59 3.03 -10.41 -20.40
C PRO A 59 3.64 -10.45 -21.80
N ASP A 60 3.47 -11.58 -22.50
CA ASP A 60 3.82 -11.69 -23.89
C ASP A 60 2.90 -10.84 -24.78
N GLY A 61 3.42 -10.31 -25.85
CA GLY A 61 2.63 -9.53 -26.84
C GLY A 61 2.11 -8.18 -26.30
N LEU A 62 2.79 -7.59 -25.30
CA LEU A 62 2.44 -6.26 -24.81
C LEU A 62 2.44 -5.22 -25.93
N ARG A 63 1.47 -4.28 -25.87
CA ARG A 63 1.45 -3.09 -26.70
C ARG A 63 2.63 -2.18 -26.35
N ASP A 64 3.13 -1.42 -27.30
CA ASP A 64 4.25 -0.51 -27.07
C ASP A 64 3.99 0.50 -25.94
N ASN A 65 2.74 0.93 -25.79
CA ASN A 65 2.29 1.86 -24.75
C ASN A 65 1.61 1.18 -23.54
N ALA A 66 1.76 -0.14 -23.36
CA ALA A 66 1.17 -0.83 -22.21
C ALA A 66 1.59 -0.15 -20.90
N PRO A 67 0.68 0.01 -19.92
CA PRO A 67 0.99 0.71 -18.69
C PRO A 67 1.98 -0.05 -17.81
N ILE A 68 2.62 0.68 -16.90
CA ILE A 68 3.31 0.10 -15.75
C ILE A 68 2.39 0.23 -14.55
N LEU A 69 2.07 -0.90 -13.91
CA LEU A 69 1.40 -0.95 -12.62
C LEU A 69 2.44 -1.21 -11.53
N VAL A 70 2.73 -0.21 -10.72
CA VAL A 70 3.56 -0.38 -9.52
C VAL A 70 2.69 -0.97 -8.43
N SER A 71 2.98 -2.20 -7.97
CA SER A 71 2.21 -2.93 -6.95
C SER A 71 3.04 -3.08 -5.68
N ILE A 72 2.72 -2.30 -4.65
CA ILE A 72 3.51 -2.20 -3.42
C ILE A 72 2.85 -3.06 -2.34
N HIS A 73 3.61 -4.04 -1.83
CA HIS A 73 3.11 -5.00 -0.85
C HIS A 73 2.86 -4.40 0.54
N GLY A 74 1.95 -5.03 1.31
CA GLY A 74 1.67 -4.72 2.70
C GLY A 74 2.72 -5.26 3.69
N GLY A 75 2.35 -5.30 4.97
CA GLY A 75 3.19 -5.84 6.03
C GLY A 75 3.60 -4.83 7.10
N GLY A 76 2.82 -3.75 7.29
CA GLY A 76 3.03 -2.76 8.35
C GLY A 76 4.37 -2.04 8.28
N TYR A 77 5.00 -1.94 7.11
CA TYR A 77 6.34 -1.37 6.89
C TYR A 77 7.51 -2.15 7.49
N VAL A 78 7.23 -3.22 8.23
CA VAL A 78 8.21 -3.96 9.05
C VAL A 78 8.36 -5.41 8.64
N ALA A 79 7.44 -5.91 7.83
CA ALA A 79 7.39 -7.28 7.33
C ALA A 79 6.91 -7.29 5.87
N GLY A 80 6.90 -8.46 5.25
CA GLY A 80 6.51 -8.62 3.85
C GLY A 80 7.71 -8.69 2.91
N ARG A 81 7.43 -9.14 1.70
CA ARG A 81 8.37 -9.22 0.57
C ARG A 81 7.59 -9.11 -0.72
N ALA A 82 8.17 -8.55 -1.76
CA ALA A 82 7.55 -8.49 -3.08
C ALA A 82 7.10 -9.88 -3.59
N ALA A 83 7.87 -10.91 -3.26
CA ALA A 83 7.57 -12.30 -3.68
C ALA A 83 6.29 -12.90 -3.05
N PHE A 84 5.77 -12.35 -1.94
CA PHE A 84 4.53 -12.84 -1.34
C PHE A 84 3.31 -12.55 -2.23
N ASP A 85 3.41 -11.55 -3.07
CA ASP A 85 2.37 -11.10 -3.98
C ASP A 85 2.54 -11.63 -5.42
N ASP A 86 3.45 -12.57 -5.66
CA ASP A 86 3.77 -13.04 -7.01
C ASP A 86 2.54 -13.52 -7.79
N ALA A 87 1.69 -14.36 -7.18
CA ALA A 87 0.48 -14.87 -7.82
C ALA A 87 -0.50 -13.73 -8.19
N LYS A 88 -0.72 -12.80 -7.27
CA LYS A 88 -1.53 -11.60 -7.48
C LYS A 88 -0.97 -10.74 -8.62
N ASN A 89 0.32 -10.45 -8.58
CA ASN A 89 0.97 -9.57 -9.54
C ASN A 89 1.02 -10.18 -10.95
N ASP A 90 1.24 -11.49 -11.06
CA ASP A 90 1.22 -12.22 -12.32
C ASP A 90 -0.18 -12.21 -12.95
N GLU A 91 -1.22 -12.41 -12.13
CA GLU A 91 -2.61 -12.29 -12.57
C GLU A 91 -2.95 -10.87 -13.05
N LEU A 92 -2.56 -9.84 -12.27
CA LEU A 92 -2.80 -8.44 -12.64
C LEU A 92 -2.10 -8.06 -13.93
N ALA A 93 -0.87 -8.57 -14.16
CA ALA A 93 -0.13 -8.35 -15.39
C ALA A 93 -0.91 -8.87 -16.61
N THR A 94 -1.39 -10.11 -16.53
CA THR A 94 -2.19 -10.73 -17.60
C THR A 94 -3.51 -9.98 -17.80
N ARG A 95 -4.24 -9.72 -16.72
CA ARG A 95 -5.58 -9.15 -16.77
C ARG A 95 -5.63 -7.74 -17.33
N PHE A 96 -4.64 -6.91 -16.97
CA PHE A 96 -4.60 -5.51 -17.39
C PHE A 96 -3.74 -5.28 -18.63
N GLY A 97 -3.04 -6.30 -19.12
CA GLY A 97 -2.07 -6.15 -20.21
C GLY A 97 -1.02 -5.10 -19.85
N ALA A 98 -0.52 -5.17 -18.62
CA ALA A 98 0.39 -4.21 -18.01
C ALA A 98 1.70 -4.89 -17.59
N ILE A 99 2.79 -4.12 -17.56
CA ILE A 99 3.98 -4.53 -16.80
C ILE A 99 3.68 -4.28 -15.33
N VAL A 100 3.68 -5.32 -14.50
CA VAL A 100 3.51 -5.16 -13.05
C VAL A 100 4.87 -5.16 -12.39
N LEU A 101 5.24 -4.02 -11.80
CA LEU A 101 6.44 -3.85 -11.00
C LEU A 101 6.07 -3.98 -9.52
N SER A 102 6.66 -4.93 -8.81
CA SER A 102 6.56 -5.08 -7.36
C SER A 102 7.89 -4.70 -6.70
N PRO A 103 8.00 -3.49 -6.09
CA PRO A 103 9.22 -3.07 -5.42
C PRO A 103 9.56 -3.96 -4.22
N GLU A 104 10.85 -4.33 -4.09
CA GLU A 104 11.41 -4.93 -2.88
C GLU A 104 11.97 -3.81 -2.01
N TYR A 105 11.13 -3.14 -1.25
CA TYR A 105 11.56 -2.05 -0.38
C TYR A 105 12.13 -2.56 0.94
N ARG A 106 13.13 -1.86 1.46
CA ARG A 106 13.76 -2.19 2.74
C ARG A 106 12.83 -1.87 3.90
N LEU A 107 12.83 -2.75 4.89
CA LEU A 107 11.89 -2.73 6.00
C LEU A 107 12.45 -2.01 7.24
N ALA A 108 11.57 -1.38 7.99
CA ALA A 108 11.85 -0.89 9.33
C ALA A 108 11.86 -2.08 10.33
N PRO A 109 12.57 -1.98 11.46
CA PRO A 109 13.31 -0.83 11.98
C PRO A 109 14.69 -0.62 11.36
N GLU A 110 15.21 -1.58 10.59
CA GLU A 110 16.56 -1.50 10.02
C GLU A 110 16.70 -0.32 9.06
N PHE A 111 15.61 -0.01 8.34
CA PHE A 111 15.53 1.06 7.36
C PHE A 111 14.23 1.86 7.56
N PRO A 112 14.22 2.80 8.52
CA PRO A 112 13.03 3.61 8.79
C PRO A 112 12.74 4.61 7.67
N PHE A 113 11.57 5.27 7.74
CA PHE A 113 11.23 6.39 6.86
C PHE A 113 12.37 7.42 6.80
N PRO A 114 12.76 7.92 5.61
CA PRO A 114 12.05 7.82 4.33
C PRO A 114 12.49 6.65 3.42
N ILE A 115 13.38 5.77 3.87
CA ILE A 115 14.06 4.76 3.04
C ILE A 115 13.08 3.86 2.25
N PRO A 116 11.99 3.31 2.83
CA PRO A 116 11.06 2.47 2.07
C PRO A 116 10.40 3.21 0.89
N VAL A 117 10.11 4.51 1.04
CA VAL A 117 9.56 5.34 -0.03
C VAL A 117 10.59 5.58 -1.14
N ASP A 118 11.84 5.88 -0.76
CA ASP A 118 12.94 6.09 -1.70
C ASP A 118 13.24 4.82 -2.50
N ASP A 119 13.11 3.64 -1.89
CA ASP A 119 13.28 2.36 -2.56
C ASP A 119 12.19 2.13 -3.61
N CYS A 120 10.92 2.45 -3.31
CA CYS A 120 9.82 2.35 -4.27
C CYS A 120 10.03 3.30 -5.47
N ILE A 121 10.45 4.55 -5.23
CA ILE A 121 10.75 5.50 -6.30
C ILE A 121 11.92 5.00 -7.16
N SER A 122 12.97 4.47 -6.51
CA SER A 122 14.14 3.95 -7.20
C SER A 122 13.82 2.72 -8.04
N ALA A 123 12.94 1.84 -7.57
CA ALA A 123 12.47 0.68 -8.34
C ALA A 123 11.70 1.12 -9.59
N LEU A 124 10.82 2.11 -9.45
CA LEU A 124 10.09 2.67 -10.59
C LEU A 124 11.04 3.35 -11.59
N ALA A 125 12.03 4.11 -11.12
CA ALA A 125 13.01 4.75 -11.98
C ALA A 125 13.82 3.71 -12.79
N GLU A 126 14.29 2.62 -12.15
CA GLU A 126 14.95 1.51 -12.84
C GLU A 126 14.04 0.85 -13.89
N ALA A 127 12.77 0.64 -13.55
CA ALA A 127 11.79 0.08 -14.49
C ALA A 127 11.57 1.01 -15.70
N LEU A 128 11.52 2.32 -15.50
CA LEU A 128 11.38 3.28 -16.59
C LEU A 128 12.63 3.34 -17.51
N GLU A 129 13.82 3.22 -16.95
CA GLU A 129 15.06 3.06 -17.73
C GLU A 129 15.01 1.78 -18.58
N ARG A 130 14.42 0.73 -18.08
CA ARG A 130 14.29 -0.58 -18.74
C ARG A 130 13.19 -0.61 -19.80
N PHE A 131 11.99 -0.08 -19.48
CA PHE A 131 10.77 -0.25 -20.28
C PHE A 131 10.35 1.01 -21.04
N GLY A 132 10.97 2.16 -20.76
CA GLY A 132 10.73 3.44 -21.45
C GLY A 132 9.87 4.42 -20.63
N TYR A 133 10.11 5.69 -20.88
CA TYR A 133 9.51 6.85 -20.17
C TYR A 133 8.22 7.36 -20.85
N GLU A 134 7.59 6.61 -21.74
CA GLU A 134 6.35 7.04 -22.41
C GLU A 134 5.13 6.21 -22.00
N ARG A 135 5.29 5.37 -20.98
CA ARG A 135 4.22 4.47 -20.50
C ARG A 135 3.39 5.12 -19.43
N PRO A 136 2.04 5.04 -19.50
CA PRO A 136 1.21 5.46 -18.38
C PRO A 136 1.55 4.63 -17.14
N ILE A 137 1.57 5.29 -15.97
CA ILE A 137 1.89 4.66 -14.70
C ILE A 137 0.63 4.66 -13.83
N PHE A 138 0.32 3.51 -13.25
CA PHE A 138 -0.61 3.38 -12.14
C PHE A 138 0.14 2.88 -10.91
N VAL A 139 -0.22 3.40 -9.74
CA VAL A 139 0.39 2.97 -8.48
C VAL A 139 -0.68 2.30 -7.63
N LEU A 140 -0.46 1.06 -7.26
CA LEU A 140 -1.32 0.28 -6.38
C LEU A 140 -0.55 -0.07 -5.12
N GLY A 141 -1.19 0.03 -3.98
CA GLY A 141 -0.63 -0.44 -2.72
C GLY A 141 -1.72 -1.06 -1.84
N ASP A 142 -1.29 -1.96 -0.97
CA ASP A 142 -2.15 -2.67 -0.03
C ASP A 142 -1.64 -2.42 1.41
N SER A 143 -2.51 -1.94 2.32
CA SER A 143 -2.16 -1.68 3.72
C SER A 143 -0.98 -0.69 3.85
N ALA A 144 0.13 -1.09 4.43
CA ALA A 144 1.38 -0.31 4.46
C ALA A 144 1.87 0.05 3.05
N GLY A 145 1.70 -0.85 2.07
CA GLY A 145 1.99 -0.56 0.67
C GLY A 145 1.14 0.56 0.11
N ALA A 146 -0.13 0.68 0.53
CA ALA A 146 -0.98 1.82 0.17
C ALA A 146 -0.49 3.13 0.81
N GLY A 147 0.01 3.07 2.04
CA GLY A 147 0.69 4.21 2.66
C GLY A 147 1.93 4.62 1.89
N LEU A 148 2.78 3.65 1.48
CA LEU A 148 3.96 3.93 0.65
C LEU A 148 3.58 4.48 -0.73
N ALA A 149 2.51 3.96 -1.36
CA ALA A 149 1.99 4.44 -2.63
C ALA A 149 1.56 5.91 -2.53
N TYR A 150 0.80 6.28 -1.49
CA TYR A 150 0.41 7.65 -1.24
C TYR A 150 1.61 8.56 -0.98
N SER A 151 2.51 8.14 -0.08
CA SER A 151 3.74 8.89 0.25
C SER A 151 4.63 9.10 -0.98
N MET A 152 4.83 8.05 -1.80
CA MET A 152 5.59 8.09 -3.05
C MET A 152 4.99 9.11 -4.03
N VAL A 153 3.69 9.06 -4.27
CA VAL A 153 2.99 10.00 -5.17
C VAL A 153 3.10 11.42 -4.63
N CYS A 154 2.84 11.64 -3.34
CA CYS A 154 3.00 12.95 -2.71
C CYS A 154 4.42 13.52 -2.89
N ARG A 155 5.45 12.69 -2.77
CA ARG A 155 6.84 13.11 -2.96
C ARG A 155 7.13 13.45 -4.42
N LEU A 156 6.69 12.64 -5.36
CA LEU A 156 6.88 12.88 -6.80
C LEU A 156 6.19 14.17 -7.27
N TYR A 157 5.09 14.55 -6.64
CA TYR A 157 4.37 15.80 -6.91
C TYR A 157 4.87 17.00 -6.09
N GLY A 158 5.96 16.85 -5.31
CA GLY A 158 6.54 17.94 -4.53
C GLY A 158 5.67 18.42 -3.35
N LEU A 159 4.75 17.58 -2.87
CA LEU A 159 3.83 17.91 -1.76
C LEU A 159 4.47 17.80 -0.38
N VAL A 160 5.59 17.11 -0.30
CA VAL A 160 6.44 17.04 0.89
C VAL A 160 7.76 17.70 0.57
N SER A 161 8.28 18.50 1.51
CA SER A 161 9.57 19.17 1.31
C SER A 161 10.66 18.12 1.09
N PRO A 162 11.33 18.16 -0.06
CA PRO A 162 12.47 17.26 -0.27
C PRO A 162 13.56 17.63 0.73
N VAL A 163 14.12 16.63 1.38
CA VAL A 163 15.41 16.80 2.06
C VAL A 163 16.43 17.06 0.95
N LEU A 164 16.81 18.32 0.76
CA LEU A 164 17.85 18.81 -0.16
C LEU A 164 18.04 17.88 -1.38
N GLN A 165 17.16 17.97 -2.37
CA GLN A 165 17.34 17.25 -3.63
C GLN A 165 17.97 18.19 -4.66
N ASP A 166 18.87 17.63 -5.48
CA ASP A 166 19.48 18.37 -6.59
C ASP A 166 18.47 18.58 -7.75
N GLU A 167 18.81 19.50 -8.65
CA GLU A 167 17.97 19.83 -9.81
C GLU A 167 17.68 18.61 -10.72
N GLU A 168 18.61 17.68 -10.84
CA GLU A 168 18.46 16.48 -11.66
C GLU A 168 17.40 15.54 -11.06
N THR A 169 17.43 15.33 -9.76
CA THR A 169 16.43 14.53 -9.04
C THR A 169 15.04 15.16 -9.15
N MET A 170 14.94 16.49 -9.02
CA MET A 170 13.66 17.18 -9.15
C MET A 170 13.09 17.07 -10.57
N ALA A 171 13.92 17.23 -11.61
CA ALA A 171 13.50 17.07 -13.00
C ALA A 171 13.03 15.62 -13.29
N ARG A 172 13.70 14.63 -12.73
CA ARG A 172 13.28 13.21 -12.80
C ARG A 172 11.92 13.01 -12.13
N TYR A 173 11.67 13.59 -10.97
CA TYR A 173 10.39 13.49 -10.27
C TYR A 173 9.27 14.12 -11.08
N GLU A 174 9.48 15.29 -11.66
CA GLU A 174 8.53 15.97 -12.54
C GLU A 174 8.21 15.09 -13.77
N GLN A 175 9.22 14.51 -14.39
CA GLN A 175 9.02 13.59 -15.52
C GLN A 175 8.16 12.38 -15.09
N ILE A 176 8.49 11.72 -13.99
CA ILE A 176 7.75 10.53 -13.52
C ILE A 176 6.32 10.92 -13.14
N SER A 177 6.12 12.01 -12.39
CA SER A 177 4.78 12.44 -11.96
C SER A 177 3.86 12.73 -13.14
N SER A 178 4.40 13.31 -14.23
CA SER A 178 3.63 13.60 -15.44
C SER A 178 3.06 12.34 -16.13
N MET A 179 3.60 11.16 -15.83
CA MET A 179 3.17 9.88 -16.40
C MET A 179 2.17 9.15 -15.51
N ILE A 180 2.01 9.53 -14.24
CA ILE A 180 1.09 8.88 -13.31
C ILE A 180 -0.36 9.23 -13.71
N ARG A 181 -1.17 8.20 -13.93
CA ARG A 181 -2.57 8.29 -14.35
C ARG A 181 -3.55 7.99 -13.25
N GLY A 182 -3.13 7.30 -12.20
CA GLY A 182 -4.00 7.01 -11.06
C GLY A 182 -3.28 6.29 -9.94
N VAL A 183 -3.87 6.39 -8.74
CA VAL A 183 -3.38 5.69 -7.55
C VAL A 183 -4.52 4.87 -6.93
N VAL A 184 -4.23 3.61 -6.61
CA VAL A 184 -5.16 2.67 -5.98
C VAL A 184 -4.65 2.35 -4.59
N LEU A 185 -5.44 2.65 -3.58
CA LEU A 185 -5.09 2.52 -2.17
C LEU A 185 -6.06 1.54 -1.51
N LEU A 186 -5.61 0.30 -1.33
CA LEU A 186 -6.37 -0.72 -0.65
C LEU A 186 -6.04 -0.66 0.85
N GLU A 187 -7.07 -0.46 1.69
CA GLU A 187 -6.96 -0.40 3.15
C GLU A 187 -5.75 0.41 3.68
N PRO A 188 -5.61 1.69 3.25
CA PRO A 188 -4.38 2.44 3.45
C PRO A 188 -4.06 2.65 4.93
N CYS A 189 -2.80 2.38 5.30
CA CYS A 189 -2.23 2.60 6.62
C CYS A 189 -1.45 3.93 6.60
N ILE A 190 -2.02 5.02 7.12
CA ILE A 190 -1.47 6.39 6.99
C ILE A 190 -1.58 7.25 8.24
N ASP A 191 -2.34 6.83 9.27
CA ASP A 191 -2.50 7.60 10.51
C ASP A 191 -1.83 6.94 11.72
N PRO A 192 -0.61 7.36 12.08
CA PRO A 192 0.10 6.81 13.24
C PRO A 192 -0.49 7.29 14.57
N THR A 193 -1.46 8.19 14.59
CA THR A 193 -2.05 8.69 15.83
C THR A 193 -2.92 7.65 16.52
N LEU A 194 -3.43 6.68 15.76
CA LEU A 194 -4.34 5.63 16.22
C LEU A 194 -5.54 6.21 17.00
N SER A 195 -6.00 7.41 16.60
CA SER A 195 -7.02 8.17 17.35
C SER A 195 -8.41 8.07 16.74
N THR A 196 -8.56 7.39 15.61
CA THR A 196 -9.85 7.21 14.91
C THR A 196 -10.81 6.34 15.73
N HIS A 197 -12.10 6.45 15.43
CA HIS A 197 -13.11 5.58 16.06
C HIS A 197 -12.88 4.11 15.67
N SER A 198 -12.58 3.83 14.40
CA SER A 198 -12.32 2.45 13.94
C SER A 198 -11.10 1.85 14.62
N SER A 199 -10.03 2.61 14.83
CA SER A 199 -8.82 2.11 15.51
C SER A 199 -9.09 1.72 16.98
N SER A 200 -10.12 2.28 17.58
CA SER A 200 -10.56 1.93 18.93
C SER A 200 -11.59 0.81 18.92
N LEU A 201 -12.57 0.85 17.99
CA LEU A 201 -13.64 -0.15 17.86
C LEU A 201 -13.10 -1.53 17.47
N PHE A 202 -12.10 -1.55 16.57
CA PHE A 202 -11.46 -2.77 16.05
C PHE A 202 -10.03 -2.93 16.60
N ALA A 203 -9.79 -2.53 17.85
CA ALA A 203 -8.46 -2.58 18.46
C ALA A 203 -7.83 -3.99 18.42
N ASP A 204 -8.66 -5.02 18.54
CA ASP A 204 -8.27 -6.43 18.43
C ASP A 204 -8.80 -7.04 17.11
N GLY A 205 -8.65 -6.31 16.00
CA GLY A 205 -9.12 -6.73 14.68
C GLY A 205 -8.62 -8.10 14.25
N PRO A 206 -9.31 -8.76 13.29
CA PRO A 206 -9.03 -10.18 13.00
C PRO A 206 -7.60 -10.46 12.54
N ILE A 207 -6.99 -9.55 11.78
CA ILE A 207 -5.65 -9.71 11.19
C ILE A 207 -4.71 -8.60 11.68
N TRP A 208 -5.16 -7.35 11.59
CA TRP A 208 -4.40 -6.18 12.01
C TRP A 208 -4.97 -5.61 13.30
N THR A 209 -4.15 -5.46 14.31
CA THR A 209 -4.56 -4.95 15.61
C THR A 209 -3.98 -3.56 15.85
N ARG A 210 -4.62 -2.79 16.71
CA ARG A 210 -4.09 -1.50 17.14
C ARG A 210 -2.70 -1.62 17.81
N ARG A 211 -2.44 -2.74 18.50
CA ARG A 211 -1.13 -3.04 19.09
C ARG A 211 -0.07 -3.26 18.03
N ALA A 212 -0.39 -4.04 17.01
CA ALA A 212 0.49 -4.24 15.87
C ALA A 212 0.80 -2.92 15.15
N ALA A 213 -0.22 -2.09 14.93
CA ALA A 213 -0.07 -0.76 14.36
C ALA A 213 0.87 0.13 15.20
N ALA A 214 0.72 0.16 16.52
CA ALA A 214 1.58 0.96 17.40
C ALA A 214 3.06 0.55 17.32
N GLY A 215 3.34 -0.76 17.28
CA GLY A 215 4.71 -1.28 17.11
C GLY A 215 5.28 -0.96 15.73
N ALA A 216 4.49 -1.18 14.68
CA ALA A 216 4.88 -0.90 13.30
C ALA A 216 5.20 0.58 13.08
N TRP A 217 4.37 1.47 13.55
CA TRP A 217 4.59 2.92 13.44
C TRP A 217 5.85 3.40 14.18
N SER A 218 6.10 2.86 15.39
CA SER A 218 7.32 3.19 16.12
C SER A 218 8.56 2.81 15.32
N HIS A 219 8.58 1.63 14.73
CA HIS A 219 9.68 1.17 13.87
C HIS A 219 9.78 1.97 12.58
N PHE A 220 8.64 2.22 11.91
CA PHE A 220 8.64 2.97 10.64
C PHE A 220 9.24 4.36 10.79
N PHE A 221 8.99 5.04 11.89
CA PHE A 221 9.58 6.36 12.16
C PHE A 221 10.92 6.33 12.92
N GLY A 222 11.51 5.16 13.12
CA GLY A 222 12.80 5.01 13.79
C GLY A 222 12.79 5.42 15.27
N LEU A 223 11.62 5.27 15.93
CA LEU A 223 11.42 5.62 17.34
C LEU A 223 11.57 4.38 18.22
N ALA A 224 11.92 4.60 19.49
CA ALA A 224 11.88 3.53 20.49
C ALA A 224 10.44 3.02 20.65
N LEU A 225 10.30 1.69 20.80
CA LEU A 225 9.00 1.10 21.12
C LEU A 225 8.49 1.71 22.42
N ALA A 226 7.24 2.17 22.41
CA ALA A 226 6.54 2.45 23.64
C ALA A 226 6.37 1.13 24.40
N THR A 227 6.82 1.08 25.66
CA THR A 227 6.59 -0.10 26.49
C THR A 227 5.08 -0.28 26.71
N GLU A 228 4.57 -1.50 26.51
CA GLU A 228 3.14 -1.83 26.64
C GLU A 228 2.54 -1.42 27.99
N GLU A 229 3.36 -1.36 29.05
CA GLU A 229 2.94 -1.07 30.42
C GLU A 229 2.41 0.36 30.65
N GLU A 230 2.73 1.30 29.77
CA GLU A 230 2.39 2.71 30.04
C GLU A 230 1.19 3.24 29.25
N GLY A 231 0.64 2.53 28.26
CA GLY A 231 -0.45 3.04 27.40
C GLY A 231 -0.13 4.38 26.71
N LYS A 232 1.12 4.84 26.81
CA LYS A 232 1.59 6.07 26.22
C LYS A 232 1.96 5.79 24.79
N LYS A 233 1.19 6.36 23.85
CA LYS A 233 1.57 6.52 22.46
C LYS A 233 2.96 7.15 22.45
N SER A 234 3.90 6.56 21.69
CA SER A 234 5.07 7.30 21.26
C SER A 234 4.55 8.52 20.53
N ALA A 235 4.82 9.71 21.03
CA ALA A 235 4.39 10.94 20.37
C ALA A 235 5.24 11.10 19.11
N ILE A 236 4.73 10.60 17.98
CA ILE A 236 5.35 10.80 16.68
C ILE A 236 5.19 12.29 16.36
N PRO A 237 6.28 13.03 16.10
CA PRO A 237 6.19 14.45 15.76
C PRO A 237 5.28 14.69 14.55
N GLU A 238 4.34 15.61 14.64
CA GLU A 238 3.39 15.90 13.55
C GLU A 238 4.12 16.27 12.25
N ALA A 239 5.21 17.02 12.32
CA ALA A 239 6.02 17.36 11.15
C ALA A 239 6.60 16.11 10.45
N LEU A 240 6.93 15.05 11.20
CA LEU A 240 7.43 13.80 10.65
C LEU A 240 6.29 13.03 9.97
N VAL A 241 5.10 13.00 10.58
CA VAL A 241 3.90 12.40 9.97
C VAL A 241 3.53 13.13 8.68
N GLU A 242 3.50 14.46 8.71
CA GLU A 242 3.18 15.30 7.55
C GLU A 242 4.21 15.12 6.41
N SER A 243 5.46 14.82 6.73
CA SER A 243 6.49 14.54 5.72
C SER A 243 6.35 13.16 5.06
N ALA A 244 5.69 12.21 5.73
CA ALA A 244 5.40 10.88 5.19
C ALA A 244 4.01 10.83 4.53
N PHE A 245 3.01 11.38 5.21
CA PHE A 245 1.60 11.31 4.82
C PHE A 245 0.96 12.69 4.94
N PRO A 246 1.25 13.61 3.99
CA PRO A 246 0.68 14.94 4.03
C PRO A 246 -0.84 14.88 3.93
N LYS A 247 -1.52 15.64 4.79
CA LYS A 247 -2.98 15.76 4.69
C LYS A 247 -3.37 16.41 3.38
N PRO A 248 -4.42 15.94 2.70
CA PRO A 248 -4.93 16.63 1.52
C PRO A 248 -5.26 18.09 1.81
N ARG A 249 -4.83 18.98 0.94
CA ARG A 249 -5.00 20.45 1.04
C ARG A 249 -5.36 21.02 -0.32
N GLU A 250 -5.93 22.22 -0.36
CA GLU A 250 -6.36 22.91 -1.60
C GLU A 250 -5.32 22.96 -2.72
N HIS A 251 -4.03 22.98 -2.40
CA HIS A 251 -2.97 23.03 -3.39
C HIS A 251 -2.77 21.72 -4.18
N LEU A 252 -3.32 20.57 -3.74
CA LEU A 252 -3.24 19.29 -4.46
C LEU A 252 -3.81 19.40 -5.88
N ARG A 253 -4.93 20.11 -6.04
CA ARG A 253 -5.53 20.35 -7.35
C ARG A 253 -4.60 21.17 -8.25
N ALA A 254 -3.90 22.14 -7.67
CA ALA A 254 -3.02 23.02 -8.43
C ALA A 254 -1.79 22.29 -9.00
N VAL A 255 -1.33 21.23 -8.33
CA VAL A 255 -0.21 20.41 -8.82
C VAL A 255 -0.65 19.23 -9.68
N GLY A 256 -1.98 19.07 -9.91
CA GLY A 256 -2.50 18.00 -10.76
C GLY A 256 -2.39 16.61 -10.14
N PHE A 257 -2.64 16.47 -8.82
CA PHE A 257 -2.62 15.17 -8.13
C PHE A 257 -3.50 14.15 -8.88
N PRO A 258 -3.02 12.92 -9.12
CA PRO A 258 -3.71 11.97 -9.97
C PRO A 258 -5.04 11.51 -9.35
N PRO A 259 -5.99 11.03 -10.17
CA PRO A 259 -7.18 10.35 -9.67
C PRO A 259 -6.83 9.25 -8.67
N ALA A 260 -7.62 9.12 -7.61
CA ALA A 260 -7.42 8.14 -6.55
C ALA A 260 -8.61 7.19 -6.40
N LEU A 261 -8.34 5.90 -6.28
CA LEU A 261 -9.31 4.89 -5.87
C LEU A 261 -8.93 4.41 -4.47
N VAL A 262 -9.77 4.66 -3.48
CA VAL A 262 -9.58 4.23 -2.10
C VAL A 262 -10.57 3.14 -1.76
N VAL A 263 -10.09 2.01 -1.27
CA VAL A 263 -10.94 0.90 -0.82
C VAL A 263 -10.67 0.64 0.65
N VAL A 264 -11.73 0.59 1.45
CA VAL A 264 -11.65 0.36 2.90
C VAL A 264 -12.52 -0.81 3.32
N ASN A 265 -12.21 -1.40 4.46
CA ASN A 265 -12.99 -2.49 5.03
C ASN A 265 -13.88 -1.98 6.17
N PRO A 266 -15.14 -2.45 6.30
CA PRO A 266 -16.00 -2.09 7.43
C PRO A 266 -15.47 -2.57 8.78
N VAL A 267 -14.78 -3.72 8.82
CA VAL A 267 -14.24 -4.31 10.06
C VAL A 267 -12.71 -4.20 10.07
N ASP A 268 -12.21 -2.97 10.20
CA ASP A 268 -10.79 -2.67 10.09
C ASP A 268 -10.42 -1.47 10.98
N PRO A 269 -9.36 -1.56 11.81
CA PRO A 269 -8.86 -0.40 12.54
C PRO A 269 -8.45 0.77 11.64
N LEU A 270 -8.07 0.53 10.37
CA LEU A 270 -7.63 1.55 9.41
C LEU A 270 -8.79 2.17 8.60
N ARG A 271 -10.03 1.72 8.78
CA ARG A 271 -11.20 2.17 8.00
C ARG A 271 -11.34 3.69 7.94
N ASP A 272 -11.33 4.34 9.10
CA ASP A 272 -11.67 5.76 9.20
C ASP A 272 -10.58 6.67 8.63
N GLU A 273 -9.31 6.27 8.70
CA GLU A 273 -8.21 7.02 8.08
C GLU A 273 -8.28 6.97 6.54
N GLY A 274 -8.65 5.81 5.97
CA GLY A 274 -8.90 5.69 4.54
C GLY A 274 -10.10 6.53 4.07
N ILE A 275 -11.19 6.56 4.84
CA ILE A 275 -12.35 7.43 4.58
C ILE A 275 -11.94 8.90 4.64
N ALA A 276 -11.17 9.30 5.67
CA ALA A 276 -10.69 10.67 5.83
C ALA A 276 -9.76 11.09 4.68
N LEU A 277 -8.91 10.19 4.20
CA LEU A 277 -8.07 10.45 3.03
C LEU A 277 -8.91 10.71 1.78
N ALA A 278 -9.85 9.81 1.46
CA ALA A 278 -10.68 9.94 0.26
C ALA A 278 -11.51 11.23 0.28
N THR A 279 -12.15 11.54 1.41
CA THR A 279 -12.93 12.79 1.55
C THR A 279 -12.04 14.01 1.48
N GLY A 280 -10.86 14.00 2.12
CA GLY A 280 -9.90 15.10 2.05
C GLY A 280 -9.38 15.35 0.63
N LEU A 281 -9.20 14.31 -0.19
CA LEU A 281 -8.83 14.44 -1.61
C LEU A 281 -9.96 15.14 -2.39
N VAL A 282 -11.22 14.73 -2.20
CA VAL A 282 -12.38 15.38 -2.83
C VAL A 282 -12.52 16.82 -2.40
N ASP A 283 -12.40 17.12 -1.11
CA ASP A 283 -12.45 18.49 -0.56
C ASP A 283 -11.33 19.38 -1.12
N SER A 284 -10.19 18.77 -1.46
CA SER A 284 -9.06 19.45 -2.12
C SER A 284 -9.27 19.64 -3.63
N GLY A 285 -10.39 19.17 -4.18
CA GLY A 285 -10.72 19.26 -5.61
C GLY A 285 -10.05 18.21 -6.48
N CYS A 286 -9.50 17.14 -5.88
CA CYS A 286 -8.99 15.98 -6.61
C CYS A 286 -10.11 15.02 -6.99
N ILE A 287 -9.89 14.21 -8.01
CA ILE A 287 -10.80 13.11 -8.36
C ILE A 287 -10.49 11.95 -7.41
N ALA A 288 -11.46 11.53 -6.62
CA ALA A 288 -11.32 10.36 -5.76
C ALA A 288 -12.61 9.53 -5.70
N GLU A 289 -12.45 8.22 -5.72
CA GLU A 289 -13.51 7.25 -5.46
C GLU A 289 -13.24 6.54 -4.13
N LEU A 290 -14.30 6.32 -3.35
CA LEU A 290 -14.25 5.56 -2.10
C LEU A 290 -15.20 4.37 -2.19
N HIS A 291 -14.69 3.16 -1.92
CA HIS A 291 -15.48 1.94 -1.86
C HIS A 291 -15.28 1.22 -0.52
N MET A 292 -16.37 0.62 -0.02
CA MET A 292 -16.36 -0.20 1.17
C MET A 292 -17.24 -1.44 0.92
N PHE A 293 -16.63 -2.61 0.96
CA PHE A 293 -17.30 -3.88 0.68
C PHE A 293 -17.79 -4.52 1.98
N ALA A 294 -19.10 -4.83 2.03
CA ALA A 294 -19.69 -5.43 3.23
C ALA A 294 -19.02 -6.76 3.59
N GLY A 295 -18.68 -6.93 4.86
CA GLY A 295 -18.15 -8.19 5.40
C GLY A 295 -16.66 -8.42 5.16
N THR A 296 -15.93 -7.41 4.67
CA THR A 296 -14.47 -7.45 4.56
C THR A 296 -13.81 -6.94 5.84
N PHE A 297 -12.56 -7.32 6.03
CA PHE A 297 -11.71 -6.95 7.15
C PHE A 297 -10.26 -6.76 6.66
N HIS A 298 -9.38 -6.22 7.48
CA HIS A 298 -7.99 -5.97 7.10
C HIS A 298 -7.30 -7.22 6.53
N GLY A 299 -6.66 -7.10 5.37
CA GLY A 299 -5.99 -8.19 4.66
C GLY A 299 -6.93 -9.11 3.85
N SER A 300 -8.22 -8.77 3.75
CA SER A 300 -9.18 -9.62 3.03
C SER A 300 -9.47 -9.19 1.59
N LEU A 301 -9.01 -8.01 1.16
CA LEU A 301 -9.35 -7.45 -0.14
C LEU A 301 -8.71 -8.20 -1.32
N SER A 302 -7.56 -8.81 -1.10
CA SER A 302 -6.76 -9.48 -2.14
C SER A 302 -6.60 -10.98 -1.92
N VAL A 303 -7.56 -11.61 -1.22
CA VAL A 303 -7.56 -13.06 -0.99
C VAL A 303 -7.82 -13.79 -2.32
N PRO A 304 -6.89 -14.62 -2.79
CA PRO A 304 -7.03 -15.33 -4.05
C PRO A 304 -8.32 -16.16 -4.12
N ASP A 305 -8.89 -16.29 -5.32
CA ASP A 305 -10.09 -17.09 -5.61
C ASP A 305 -11.35 -16.70 -4.82
N SER A 306 -11.35 -15.55 -4.15
CA SER A 306 -12.52 -15.01 -3.47
C SER A 306 -13.39 -14.14 -4.40
N VAL A 307 -14.70 -14.12 -4.15
CA VAL A 307 -15.62 -13.18 -4.80
C VAL A 307 -15.20 -11.74 -4.52
N THR A 308 -14.68 -11.48 -3.32
CA THR A 308 -14.15 -10.17 -2.93
C THR A 308 -13.03 -9.73 -3.86
N TRP A 309 -12.05 -10.59 -4.13
CA TRP A 309 -10.96 -10.25 -5.04
C TRP A 309 -11.44 -10.02 -6.48
N ASP A 310 -12.42 -10.81 -6.95
CA ASP A 310 -13.05 -10.61 -8.26
C ASP A 310 -13.70 -9.22 -8.39
N GLU A 311 -14.40 -8.76 -7.36
CA GLU A 311 -14.99 -7.45 -7.30
C GLU A 311 -13.93 -6.34 -7.30
N ILE A 312 -12.89 -6.48 -6.47
CA ILE A 312 -11.79 -5.50 -6.34
C ILE A 312 -11.02 -5.35 -7.64
N ARG A 313 -10.57 -6.46 -8.26
CA ARG A 313 -9.80 -6.39 -9.51
C ARG A 313 -10.63 -5.88 -10.69
N SER A 314 -11.95 -6.10 -10.67
CA SER A 314 -12.87 -5.53 -11.67
C SER A 314 -13.01 -4.02 -11.47
N LEU A 315 -13.06 -3.55 -10.23
CA LEU A 315 -13.06 -2.14 -9.87
C LEU A 315 -11.74 -1.46 -10.31
N ILE A 316 -10.60 -2.07 -10.03
CA ILE A 316 -9.27 -1.58 -10.47
C ILE A 316 -9.21 -1.51 -11.99
N SER A 317 -9.68 -2.55 -12.71
CA SER A 317 -9.70 -2.57 -14.17
C SER A 317 -10.51 -1.42 -14.77
N ARG A 318 -11.70 -1.15 -14.20
CA ARG A 318 -12.54 0.00 -14.59
C ARG A 318 -11.79 1.30 -14.36
N PHE A 319 -11.28 1.51 -13.13
CA PHE A 319 -10.54 2.72 -12.76
C PHE A 319 -9.35 2.99 -13.69
N MET A 320 -8.54 1.96 -13.99
CA MET A 320 -7.43 2.10 -14.93
C MET A 320 -7.90 2.44 -16.34
N THR A 321 -9.01 1.85 -16.80
CA THR A 321 -9.54 2.13 -18.15
C THR A 321 -10.05 3.56 -18.29
N GLU A 322 -10.71 4.09 -17.27
CA GLU A 322 -11.28 5.45 -17.26
C GLU A 322 -10.19 6.55 -17.14
N ASN A 323 -9.00 6.20 -16.64
CA ASN A 323 -7.89 7.14 -16.40
C ASN A 323 -6.66 6.86 -17.28
N TYR A 324 -6.79 6.04 -18.29
CA TYR A 324 -5.69 5.62 -19.20
C TYR A 324 -5.12 6.74 -20.06
#